data_b1267784d03fc0450cb43bc67270a3ac
#
_entry.id   b1267784d03fc0450cb43bc67270a3ac
#
_cell.length_a   1.000
_cell.length_b   1.000
_cell.length_c   1.000
_cell.angle_alpha   90.00
_cell.angle_beta   90.00
_cell.angle_gamma   90.00
#
_symmetry.space_group_name_H-M   'P 1'
#
loop_
_entity.id
_entity.type
_entity.pdbx_description
1 polymer ?
#
loop_
_entity_poly.entity_id
_entity_poly.type
_entity_poly.pdbx_seq_one_letter_code
_entity_poly.pdbx_strand_id
1 'polypeptide(L)'
;MCGIIGYIGDRDSVPVLLKGLRRLEYRGYDSAGIALLQDNKIAHLKKAGKVSDLQSLVDDSPIKGNCGIAHTRWATHGEPNDINAHPHLDQTGNIALVHNGIIENFNTLKEVLIDKGVLFTSDTDTEVLVQLISVLYYEDETISFEDAVRAALQWVVGAYGIVTICADEPDTIIAARMGSPLVLGVGDNEYFLASDASPIVGHTRNVIYLDDGEIVKLTRENHVISNIFSKEVLIKTLSEINMSIEEIEKGEFPHYMLKEIHDQKHSITNTMRGRLNLDDGTTNLGGIEDCMPNLLSASRIYITACGTSWHAGLIGKHLIESYAQVPVHVEYASEFRYRNAIIDPNTVLIAISQSGETADTLAAVIKAKEMGALTLGICNVVGSSIARETDAGIYTHAGPEIGVASTKAFTAQVTILTMLALKIGRKMGVAKDRGQNLISALNRVDDDVQTILDSSNFIKAVAKDTMHTDNFLYLGRGINFPVALEGALKLKEISYIHAEGYPAAEMKHGPIALIDDNMPVVFIAPQDETFPKILANIQEVKARKGIVISITDKPNRELKSLSDYVLEVPRTHQHVFPITSSIILQLLAYELAVLRGCEIDQPRNLAKSVTVE
;
A
#
# COMPACT_ATOMS: atom_id res chain seq x y z
N MET A 1 -3.46 5.17 7.62
CA MET A 1 -4.33 4.01 7.94
C MET A 1 -4.06 3.52 9.34
N CYS A 2 -5.06 2.96 10.01
CA CYS A 2 -4.95 2.45 11.36
C CYS A 2 -4.81 0.93 11.37
N GLY A 3 -4.32 0.35 12.48
CA GLY A 3 -4.24 -1.08 12.69
C GLY A 3 -5.19 -1.52 13.79
N ILE A 4 -6.04 -2.50 13.51
CA ILE A 4 -6.92 -3.14 14.48
C ILE A 4 -6.43 -4.55 14.76
N ILE A 5 -6.45 -4.95 16.03
CA ILE A 5 -6.40 -6.34 16.46
C ILE A 5 -7.38 -6.60 17.60
N GLY A 6 -8.13 -7.70 17.52
CA GLY A 6 -8.98 -8.24 18.58
C GLY A 6 -8.60 -9.70 18.85
N TYR A 7 -8.81 -10.14 20.07
CA TYR A 7 -8.54 -11.51 20.50
C TYR A 7 -9.58 -11.96 21.53
N ILE A 8 -10.05 -13.20 21.36
CA ILE A 8 -10.82 -13.93 22.36
C ILE A 8 -10.37 -15.39 22.36
N GLY A 9 -10.07 -15.92 23.55
CA GLY A 9 -9.57 -17.29 23.70
C GLY A 9 -9.17 -17.60 25.13
N ASP A 10 -8.35 -18.64 25.34
CA ASP A 10 -7.93 -19.08 26.67
C ASP A 10 -6.62 -18.43 27.16
N ARG A 11 -5.85 -17.80 26.26
CA ARG A 11 -4.58 -17.18 26.61
C ARG A 11 -4.78 -15.75 27.14
N ASP A 12 -3.77 -15.25 27.87
CA ASP A 12 -3.68 -13.82 28.16
C ASP A 12 -3.63 -13.03 26.84
N SER A 13 -4.58 -12.12 26.65
CA SER A 13 -4.74 -11.34 25.42
C SER A 13 -3.66 -10.27 25.25
N VAL A 14 -3.06 -9.76 26.34
CA VAL A 14 -2.08 -8.65 26.28
C VAL A 14 -0.89 -8.96 25.37
N PRO A 15 -0.17 -10.09 25.52
CA PRO A 15 0.95 -10.42 24.62
C PRO A 15 0.51 -10.60 23.17
N VAL A 16 -0.69 -11.16 22.92
CA VAL A 16 -1.24 -11.37 21.58
C VAL A 16 -1.52 -10.03 20.92
N LEU A 17 -2.22 -9.14 21.62
CA LEU A 17 -2.62 -7.82 21.12
C LEU A 17 -1.40 -6.92 20.88
N LEU A 18 -0.45 -6.83 21.81
CA LEU A 18 0.76 -6.01 21.65
C LEU A 18 1.66 -6.53 20.52
N LYS A 19 1.82 -7.87 20.40
CA LYS A 19 2.55 -8.44 19.27
C LYS A 19 1.86 -8.15 17.93
N GLY A 20 0.54 -8.23 17.91
CA GLY A 20 -0.27 -7.90 16.75
C GLY A 20 -0.15 -6.42 16.36
N LEU A 21 -0.23 -5.50 17.33
CA LEU A 21 -0.04 -4.07 17.08
C LEU A 21 1.35 -3.77 16.50
N ARG A 22 2.42 -4.39 16.99
CA ARG A 22 3.77 -4.22 16.42
C ARG A 22 3.83 -4.62 14.95
N ARG A 23 3.07 -5.65 14.55
CA ARG A 23 2.98 -6.09 13.15
C ARG A 23 2.09 -5.19 12.29
N LEU A 24 1.24 -4.37 12.91
CA LEU A 24 0.37 -3.40 12.25
C LEU A 24 0.90 -1.95 12.32
N GLU A 25 2.00 -1.71 13.03
CA GLU A 25 2.51 -0.35 13.28
C GLU A 25 2.84 0.40 12.00
N TYR A 26 3.22 -0.29 10.92
CA TYR A 26 3.42 0.31 9.60
C TYR A 26 2.16 0.97 9.00
N ARG A 27 0.97 0.61 9.53
CA ARG A 27 -0.31 1.20 9.11
C ARG A 27 -0.63 2.51 9.83
N GLY A 28 -0.13 2.70 11.06
CA GLY A 28 -0.33 3.92 11.84
C GLY A 28 0.50 3.86 13.11
N TYR A 29 1.10 4.96 13.50
CA TYR A 29 2.05 5.05 14.61
C TYR A 29 1.96 6.38 15.37
N ASP A 30 0.85 7.11 15.25
CA ASP A 30 0.63 8.39 15.95
C ASP A 30 0.18 8.16 17.39
N SER A 31 -0.55 7.09 17.63
CA SER A 31 -0.93 6.63 18.97
C SER A 31 -1.30 5.15 18.96
N ALA A 32 -1.24 4.52 20.12
CA ALA A 32 -1.64 3.13 20.31
C ALA A 32 -2.43 2.95 21.59
N GLY A 33 -3.28 1.92 21.66
CA GLY A 33 -3.98 1.58 22.89
C GLY A 33 -4.63 0.21 22.85
N ILE A 34 -5.05 -0.23 24.03
CA ILE A 34 -5.58 -1.56 24.32
C ILE A 34 -6.74 -1.45 25.31
N ALA A 35 -7.79 -2.24 25.14
CA ALA A 35 -8.84 -2.46 26.10
C ALA A 35 -9.13 -3.94 26.27
N LEU A 36 -9.31 -4.37 27.51
CA LEU A 36 -9.53 -5.76 27.90
C LEU A 36 -10.73 -5.89 28.79
N LEU A 37 -11.41 -7.03 28.71
CA LEU A 37 -12.38 -7.45 29.70
C LEU A 37 -11.66 -8.12 30.88
N GLN A 38 -11.73 -7.48 32.04
CA GLN A 38 -11.14 -7.92 33.30
C GLN A 38 -12.19 -7.78 34.42
N ASP A 39 -12.53 -8.89 35.09
CA ASP A 39 -13.47 -8.91 36.20
C ASP A 39 -14.82 -8.21 35.90
N ASN A 40 -15.37 -8.46 34.71
CA ASN A 40 -16.59 -7.83 34.17
C ASN A 40 -16.51 -6.29 34.10
N LYS A 41 -15.33 -5.75 33.89
CA LYS A 41 -15.07 -4.33 33.64
C LYS A 41 -14.11 -4.17 32.46
N ILE A 42 -14.11 -3.01 31.89
CA ILE A 42 -13.13 -2.68 30.85
C ILE A 42 -11.91 -2.01 31.48
N ALA A 43 -10.77 -2.70 31.43
CA ALA A 43 -9.47 -2.12 31.71
C ALA A 43 -8.87 -1.62 30.37
N HIS A 44 -8.41 -0.36 30.33
CA HIS A 44 -7.85 0.20 29.10
C HIS A 44 -6.61 1.07 29.38
N LEU A 45 -5.68 1.04 28.43
CA LEU A 45 -4.49 1.89 28.41
C LEU A 45 -4.29 2.41 26.98
N LYS A 46 -3.96 3.69 26.85
CA LYS A 46 -3.70 4.31 25.55
C LYS A 46 -2.64 5.40 25.66
N LYS A 47 -1.83 5.55 24.61
CA LYS A 47 -0.69 6.45 24.58
C LYS A 47 -0.46 7.04 23.19
N ALA A 48 -0.19 8.36 23.13
CA ALA A 48 0.37 8.99 21.94
C ALA A 48 1.81 8.48 21.72
N GLY A 49 2.16 8.17 20.47
CA GLY A 49 3.43 7.59 20.09
C GLY A 49 3.33 6.16 19.58
N LYS A 50 4.47 5.47 19.57
CA LYS A 50 4.61 4.11 19.01
C LYS A 50 4.08 3.03 19.96
N VAL A 51 3.95 1.80 19.46
CA VAL A 51 3.55 0.63 20.27
C VAL A 51 4.54 0.36 21.41
N SER A 52 5.81 0.75 21.26
CA SER A 52 6.80 0.70 22.35
C SER A 52 6.42 1.58 23.55
N ASP A 53 5.79 2.73 23.32
CA ASP A 53 5.36 3.65 24.38
C ASP A 53 4.16 3.07 25.12
N LEU A 54 3.22 2.45 24.39
CA LEU A 54 2.11 1.69 24.99
C LEU A 54 2.62 0.49 25.79
N GLN A 55 3.63 -0.25 25.28
CA GLN A 55 4.23 -1.38 25.99
C GLN A 55 4.80 -0.93 27.34
N SER A 56 5.55 0.17 27.37
CA SER A 56 6.09 0.72 28.61
C SER A 56 4.99 1.06 29.62
N LEU A 57 3.87 1.63 29.14
CA LEU A 57 2.72 1.94 30.00
C LEU A 57 2.05 0.66 30.54
N VAL A 58 1.95 -0.40 29.72
CA VAL A 58 1.42 -1.72 30.15
C VAL A 58 2.35 -2.38 31.17
N ASP A 59 3.67 -2.26 30.99
CA ASP A 59 4.66 -2.82 31.92
C ASP A 59 4.60 -2.10 33.30
N ASP A 60 4.34 -0.78 33.30
CA ASP A 60 4.18 0.02 34.54
C ASP A 60 2.81 -0.19 35.20
N SER A 61 1.78 -0.48 34.45
CA SER A 61 0.39 -0.67 34.91
C SER A 61 -0.23 -1.93 34.30
N PRO A 62 0.18 -3.14 34.76
CA PRO A 62 -0.23 -4.39 34.16
C PRO A 62 -1.74 -4.61 34.21
N ILE A 63 -2.34 -4.89 33.05
CA ILE A 63 -3.71 -5.36 32.87
C ILE A 63 -3.72 -6.78 32.34
N LYS A 64 -4.75 -7.56 32.63
CA LYS A 64 -4.88 -8.96 32.22
C LYS A 64 -6.30 -9.28 31.80
N GLY A 65 -6.42 -10.14 30.81
CA GLY A 65 -7.71 -10.62 30.32
C GLY A 65 -7.51 -11.60 29.17
N ASN A 66 -8.54 -12.31 28.83
CA ASN A 66 -8.54 -13.29 27.73
C ASN A 66 -9.46 -12.87 26.57
N CYS A 67 -10.08 -11.71 26.68
CA CYS A 67 -10.83 -11.04 25.64
C CYS A 67 -10.42 -9.56 25.60
N GLY A 68 -10.07 -9.06 24.41
CA GLY A 68 -9.67 -7.67 24.28
C GLY A 68 -9.49 -7.20 22.86
N ILE A 69 -9.35 -5.88 22.72
CA ILE A 69 -9.18 -5.14 21.47
C ILE A 69 -8.02 -4.17 21.59
N ALA A 70 -7.32 -3.92 20.50
CA ALA A 70 -6.24 -2.95 20.47
C ALA A 70 -6.11 -2.28 19.10
N HIS A 71 -5.46 -1.12 19.09
CA HIS A 71 -5.44 -0.24 17.92
C HIS A 71 -4.12 0.52 17.82
N THR A 72 -3.63 0.72 16.59
CA THR A 72 -2.64 1.74 16.23
C THR A 72 -3.29 2.77 15.32
N ARG A 73 -3.14 4.06 15.66
CA ARG A 73 -3.85 5.15 15.00
C ARG A 73 -2.95 5.88 14.02
N TRP A 74 -3.53 6.22 12.88
CA TRP A 74 -3.14 7.30 11.99
C TRP A 74 -4.21 8.38 12.10
N ALA A 75 -3.85 9.55 12.59
CA ALA A 75 -4.83 10.61 12.91
C ALA A 75 -5.48 11.16 11.64
N THR A 76 -6.81 11.08 11.58
CA THR A 76 -7.67 11.72 10.57
C THR A 76 -8.49 12.84 11.18
N HIS A 77 -9.09 12.61 12.36
CA HIS A 77 -9.89 13.55 13.14
C HIS A 77 -9.29 13.72 14.53
N GLY A 78 -9.02 14.96 14.95
CA GLY A 78 -8.40 15.29 16.23
C GLY A 78 -6.88 15.05 16.25
N GLU A 79 -6.16 15.85 17.02
CA GLU A 79 -4.71 15.77 17.17
C GLU A 79 -4.22 14.42 17.72
N PRO A 80 -3.01 13.95 17.37
CA PRO A 80 -2.42 12.76 17.97
C PRO A 80 -2.01 13.01 19.42
N ASN A 81 -2.91 12.72 20.34
CA ASN A 81 -2.73 12.82 21.80
C ASN A 81 -3.38 11.62 22.51
N ASP A 82 -3.17 11.48 23.83
CA ASP A 82 -3.69 10.37 24.61
C ASP A 82 -5.22 10.34 24.65
N ILE A 83 -5.91 11.49 24.53
CA ILE A 83 -7.38 11.58 24.58
C ILE A 83 -7.99 11.03 23.30
N ASN A 84 -7.45 11.43 22.16
CA ASN A 84 -7.92 11.02 20.83
C ASN A 84 -7.40 9.64 20.39
N ALA A 85 -6.53 8.99 21.19
CA ALA A 85 -6.09 7.62 20.93
C ALA A 85 -7.23 6.62 21.15
N HIS A 86 -7.27 5.55 20.35
CA HIS A 86 -8.18 4.41 20.54
C HIS A 86 -7.60 3.41 21.56
N PRO A 87 -8.44 2.61 22.21
CA PRO A 87 -9.92 2.54 22.13
C PRO A 87 -10.63 3.75 22.72
N HIS A 88 -11.85 4.03 22.20
CA HIS A 88 -12.78 4.94 22.85
C HIS A 88 -13.79 4.15 23.70
N LEU A 89 -14.14 4.72 24.85
CA LEU A 89 -15.15 4.18 25.74
C LEU A 89 -16.42 5.02 25.68
N ASP A 90 -17.55 4.39 25.94
CA ASP A 90 -18.78 5.10 26.20
C ASP A 90 -18.71 5.83 27.56
N GLN A 91 -19.65 6.72 27.82
CA GLN A 91 -19.67 7.51 29.08
C GLN A 91 -19.85 6.66 30.33
N THR A 92 -20.36 5.43 30.23
CA THR A 92 -20.50 4.50 31.36
C THR A 92 -19.20 3.72 31.64
N GLY A 93 -18.26 3.67 30.67
CA GLY A 93 -17.05 2.88 30.73
C GLY A 93 -17.27 1.37 30.51
N ASN A 94 -18.46 0.95 30.08
CA ASN A 94 -18.81 -0.45 29.89
C ASN A 94 -18.69 -0.94 28.43
N ILE A 95 -18.58 -0.03 27.47
CA ILE A 95 -18.38 -0.37 26.06
C ILE A 95 -17.08 0.26 25.57
N ALA A 96 -16.23 -0.52 24.93
CA ALA A 96 -15.02 -0.04 24.26
C ALA A 96 -15.06 -0.38 22.78
N LEU A 97 -14.58 0.54 21.94
CA LEU A 97 -14.62 0.43 20.50
C LEU A 97 -13.30 0.92 19.87
N VAL A 98 -12.81 0.18 18.88
CA VAL A 98 -11.76 0.60 17.96
C VAL A 98 -12.31 0.69 16.54
N HIS A 99 -11.83 1.64 15.75
CA HIS A 99 -12.37 1.96 14.45
C HIS A 99 -11.26 2.33 13.46
N ASN A 100 -11.34 1.78 12.27
CA ASN A 100 -10.63 2.20 11.07
C ASN A 100 -11.67 2.74 10.08
N GLY A 101 -11.46 3.93 9.56
CA GLY A 101 -12.38 4.53 8.60
C GLY A 101 -12.67 5.99 8.93
N ILE A 102 -13.74 6.50 8.34
CA ILE A 102 -14.29 7.85 8.59
C ILE A 102 -15.81 7.75 8.59
N ILE A 103 -16.43 8.28 9.63
CA ILE A 103 -17.89 8.45 9.74
C ILE A 103 -18.23 9.84 9.24
N GLU A 104 -18.69 9.95 8.00
CA GLU A 104 -18.91 11.24 7.31
C GLU A 104 -20.00 12.08 7.97
N ASN A 105 -21.03 11.44 8.52
CA ASN A 105 -22.15 12.12 9.19
C ASN A 105 -21.98 12.27 10.71
N PHE A 106 -20.75 12.11 11.23
CA PHE A 106 -20.50 12.12 12.69
C PHE A 106 -20.97 13.41 13.38
N ASN A 107 -20.87 14.57 12.72
CA ASN A 107 -21.34 15.84 13.31
C ASN A 107 -22.85 15.81 13.56
N THR A 108 -23.64 15.33 12.61
CA THR A 108 -25.10 15.21 12.77
C THR A 108 -25.47 14.23 13.89
N LEU A 109 -24.75 13.07 13.95
CA LEU A 109 -24.96 12.10 15.02
C LEU A 109 -24.57 12.67 16.39
N LYS A 110 -23.49 13.44 16.46
CA LYS A 110 -23.00 14.09 17.67
C LYS A 110 -24.03 15.08 18.23
N GLU A 111 -24.65 15.91 17.38
CA GLU A 111 -25.69 16.84 17.77
C GLU A 111 -26.88 16.10 18.41
N VAL A 112 -27.38 15.04 17.78
CA VAL A 112 -28.46 14.20 18.31
C VAL A 112 -28.11 13.61 19.69
N LEU A 113 -26.86 13.17 19.86
CA LEU A 113 -26.41 12.59 21.14
C LEU A 113 -26.25 13.67 22.24
N ILE A 114 -25.80 14.87 21.90
CA ILE A 114 -25.72 16.01 22.83
C ILE A 114 -27.12 16.36 23.32
N ASP A 115 -28.13 16.39 22.45
CA ASP A 115 -29.53 16.64 22.83
C ASP A 115 -30.09 15.58 23.79
N LYS A 116 -29.53 14.36 23.76
CA LYS A 116 -29.83 13.27 24.71
C LYS A 116 -28.99 13.35 26.00
N GLY A 117 -28.10 14.35 26.14
CA GLY A 117 -27.28 14.57 27.33
C GLY A 117 -25.95 13.82 27.33
N VAL A 118 -25.49 13.29 26.18
CA VAL A 118 -24.18 12.63 26.06
C VAL A 118 -23.07 13.67 26.09
N LEU A 119 -22.02 13.40 26.88
CA LEU A 119 -20.85 14.23 26.97
C LEU A 119 -19.71 13.62 26.15
N PHE A 120 -18.99 14.44 25.41
CA PHE A 120 -17.85 14.03 24.59
C PHE A 120 -16.55 14.53 25.18
N THR A 121 -15.51 13.69 25.14
CA THR A 121 -14.17 13.98 25.67
C THR A 121 -13.13 14.13 24.57
N SER A 122 -13.35 13.53 23.41
CA SER A 122 -12.43 13.55 22.28
C SER A 122 -13.02 14.27 21.07
N ASP A 123 -12.15 14.52 20.08
CA ASP A 123 -12.50 15.14 18.80
C ASP A 123 -12.80 14.08 17.72
N THR A 124 -12.85 12.79 18.08
CA THR A 124 -12.93 11.71 17.12
C THR A 124 -14.36 11.34 16.75
N ASP A 125 -14.57 10.97 15.51
CA ASP A 125 -15.79 10.35 14.99
C ASP A 125 -16.08 9.00 15.65
N THR A 126 -15.05 8.31 16.11
CA THR A 126 -15.15 7.02 16.80
C THR A 126 -15.85 7.13 18.16
N GLU A 127 -15.58 8.20 18.92
CA GLU A 127 -16.31 8.42 20.19
C GLU A 127 -17.80 8.62 19.93
N VAL A 128 -18.16 9.29 18.84
CA VAL A 128 -19.58 9.45 18.45
C VAL A 128 -20.23 8.08 18.22
N LEU A 129 -19.54 7.15 17.56
CA LEU A 129 -20.09 5.83 17.30
C LEU A 129 -20.25 5.00 18.57
N VAL A 130 -19.26 4.98 19.49
CA VAL A 130 -19.40 4.21 20.73
C VAL A 130 -20.50 4.78 21.62
N GLN A 131 -20.68 6.09 21.66
CA GLN A 131 -21.78 6.72 22.37
C GLN A 131 -23.14 6.40 21.75
N LEU A 132 -23.25 6.36 20.43
CA LEU A 132 -24.47 5.95 19.73
C LEU A 132 -24.85 4.50 20.07
N ILE A 133 -23.88 3.59 20.04
CA ILE A 133 -24.08 2.19 20.43
C ILE A 133 -24.57 2.10 21.88
N SER A 134 -23.94 2.84 22.79
CA SER A 134 -24.29 2.87 24.22
C SER A 134 -25.71 3.35 24.45
N VAL A 135 -26.09 4.46 23.81
CA VAL A 135 -27.47 4.99 23.92
C VAL A 135 -28.48 3.95 23.45
N LEU A 136 -28.27 3.34 22.28
CA LEU A 136 -29.20 2.32 21.75
C LEU A 136 -29.25 1.06 22.61
N TYR A 137 -28.12 0.66 23.21
CA TYR A 137 -28.05 -0.53 24.06
C TYR A 137 -28.76 -0.35 25.41
N TYR A 138 -28.57 0.81 26.04
CA TYR A 138 -29.13 1.07 27.38
C TYR A 138 -30.55 1.70 27.36
N GLU A 139 -31.02 2.22 26.22
CA GLU A 139 -32.40 2.69 26.08
C GLU A 139 -33.43 1.54 25.97
N ASP A 140 -33.02 0.38 25.52
CA ASP A 140 -33.86 -0.81 25.35
C ASP A 140 -33.25 -2.02 26.06
N GLU A 141 -33.70 -2.33 27.28
CA GLU A 141 -33.22 -3.46 28.09
C GLU A 141 -33.39 -4.84 27.41
N THR A 142 -34.13 -4.93 26.30
CA THR A 142 -34.42 -6.18 25.60
C THR A 142 -33.48 -6.42 24.39
N ILE A 143 -32.75 -5.39 23.99
CA ILE A 143 -31.85 -5.48 22.81
C ILE A 143 -30.54 -6.19 23.17
N SER A 144 -30.06 -7.10 22.30
CA SER A 144 -28.73 -7.66 22.46
C SER A 144 -27.65 -6.64 22.08
N PHE A 145 -26.44 -6.80 22.62
CA PHE A 145 -25.30 -5.93 22.24
C PHE A 145 -25.03 -5.96 20.73
N GLU A 146 -25.12 -7.15 20.10
CA GLU A 146 -25.01 -7.28 18.64
C GLU A 146 -26.07 -6.46 17.89
N ASP A 147 -27.33 -6.51 18.33
CA ASP A 147 -28.40 -5.75 17.68
C ASP A 147 -28.29 -4.24 17.91
N ALA A 148 -27.77 -3.80 19.05
CA ALA A 148 -27.48 -2.38 19.30
C ALA A 148 -26.36 -1.86 18.39
N VAL A 149 -25.28 -2.63 18.23
CA VAL A 149 -24.21 -2.32 17.27
C VAL A 149 -24.75 -2.26 15.84
N ARG A 150 -25.55 -3.24 15.45
CA ARG A 150 -26.21 -3.31 14.14
C ARG A 150 -27.12 -2.11 13.89
N ALA A 151 -27.92 -1.71 14.87
CA ALA A 151 -28.79 -0.56 14.77
C ALA A 151 -27.99 0.74 14.62
N ALA A 152 -26.92 0.91 15.40
CA ALA A 152 -26.03 2.06 15.28
C ALA A 152 -25.44 2.19 13.88
N LEU A 153 -24.94 1.07 13.31
CA LEU A 153 -24.31 1.04 11.99
C LEU A 153 -25.27 1.37 10.84
N GLN A 154 -26.58 1.19 11.03
CA GLN A 154 -27.58 1.61 10.04
C GLN A 154 -27.75 3.12 9.97
N TRP A 155 -27.30 3.87 10.98
CA TRP A 155 -27.32 5.35 11.00
C TRP A 155 -26.02 5.96 10.47
N VAL A 156 -24.97 5.16 10.35
CA VAL A 156 -23.65 5.61 9.91
C VAL A 156 -23.59 5.74 8.39
N VAL A 157 -23.04 6.85 7.92
CA VAL A 157 -22.64 7.08 6.53
C VAL A 157 -21.13 7.19 6.50
N GLY A 158 -20.46 6.41 5.64
CA GLY A 158 -19.03 6.41 5.50
C GLY A 158 -18.40 5.01 5.53
N ALA A 159 -17.07 4.95 5.63
CA ALA A 159 -16.32 3.71 5.68
C ALA A 159 -15.95 3.36 7.12
N TYR A 160 -16.10 2.09 7.48
CA TYR A 160 -15.70 1.60 8.80
C TYR A 160 -15.23 0.14 8.80
N GLY A 161 -14.23 -0.13 9.64
CA GLY A 161 -13.93 -1.44 10.19
C GLY A 161 -13.86 -1.30 11.69
N ILE A 162 -14.81 -1.90 12.42
CA ILE A 162 -14.92 -1.75 13.86
C ILE A 162 -14.75 -3.06 14.60
N VAL A 163 -14.21 -2.98 15.81
CA VAL A 163 -14.23 -4.06 16.80
C VAL A 163 -14.59 -3.48 18.15
N THR A 164 -15.58 -4.09 18.82
CA THR A 164 -16.12 -3.59 20.09
C THR A 164 -16.36 -4.70 21.10
N ILE A 165 -16.20 -4.38 22.37
CA ILE A 165 -16.45 -5.24 23.53
C ILE A 165 -17.36 -4.54 24.52
N CYS A 166 -18.15 -5.33 25.27
CA CYS A 166 -19.08 -4.84 26.29
C CYS A 166 -18.87 -5.60 27.61
N ALA A 167 -18.80 -4.87 28.71
CA ALA A 167 -18.64 -5.44 30.04
C ALA A 167 -19.84 -6.30 30.48
N ASP A 168 -21.04 -6.00 29.97
CA ASP A 168 -22.28 -6.72 30.29
C ASP A 168 -22.40 -8.04 29.48
N GLU A 169 -21.63 -8.19 28.37
CA GLU A 169 -21.50 -9.43 27.60
C GLU A 169 -20.00 -9.84 27.50
N PRO A 170 -19.34 -10.25 28.61
CA PRO A 170 -17.88 -10.33 28.73
C PRO A 170 -17.20 -11.38 27.86
N ASP A 171 -17.91 -12.37 27.34
CA ASP A 171 -17.38 -13.40 26.45
C ASP A 171 -17.74 -13.15 24.98
N THR A 172 -17.97 -11.88 24.62
CA THR A 172 -18.40 -11.51 23.27
C THR A 172 -17.54 -10.39 22.69
N ILE A 173 -17.14 -10.57 21.43
CA ILE A 173 -16.62 -9.49 20.56
C ILE A 173 -17.58 -9.33 19.40
N ILE A 174 -17.97 -8.09 19.10
CA ILE A 174 -18.69 -7.74 17.88
C ILE A 174 -17.74 -6.97 16.97
N ALA A 175 -17.74 -7.35 15.68
CA ALA A 175 -16.98 -6.63 14.68
C ALA A 175 -17.78 -6.48 13.39
N ALA A 176 -17.58 -5.38 12.67
CA ALA A 176 -18.31 -5.11 11.43
C ALA A 176 -17.44 -4.37 10.43
N ARG A 177 -17.78 -4.53 9.15
CA ARG A 177 -17.04 -3.93 8.05
C ARG A 177 -17.95 -3.23 7.04
N MET A 178 -17.47 -2.04 6.59
CA MET A 178 -17.94 -1.31 5.43
C MET A 178 -16.75 -0.48 4.89
N GLY A 179 -16.19 -0.80 3.74
CA GLY A 179 -15.10 -0.04 3.12
C GLY A 179 -13.71 -0.24 3.73
N SER A 180 -13.56 -0.47 5.05
CA SER A 180 -12.27 -0.71 5.69
C SER A 180 -12.03 -2.20 5.94
N PRO A 181 -10.86 -2.77 5.59
CA PRO A 181 -10.62 -4.21 5.64
C PRO A 181 -10.64 -4.77 7.07
N LEU A 182 -11.23 -5.96 7.21
CA LEU A 182 -11.24 -6.74 8.46
C LEU A 182 -11.19 -8.23 8.15
N VAL A 183 -10.33 -8.95 8.88
CA VAL A 183 -10.06 -10.39 8.71
C VAL A 183 -10.30 -11.10 10.03
N LEU A 184 -11.04 -12.19 9.99
CA LEU A 184 -11.25 -13.11 11.11
C LEU A 184 -10.28 -14.29 10.99
N GLY A 185 -9.39 -14.46 11.97
CA GLY A 185 -8.57 -15.67 12.13
C GLY A 185 -9.27 -16.70 12.99
N VAL A 186 -9.34 -17.94 12.50
CA VAL A 186 -9.95 -19.07 13.20
C VAL A 186 -8.86 -19.98 13.70
N GLY A 187 -8.60 -19.96 15.03
CA GLY A 187 -7.66 -20.81 15.73
C GLY A 187 -8.34 -22.00 16.39
N ASP A 188 -7.59 -22.70 17.24
CA ASP A 188 -8.09 -23.81 18.05
C ASP A 188 -8.57 -23.26 19.40
N ASN A 189 -9.89 -23.19 19.60
CA ASN A 189 -10.56 -22.52 20.73
C ASN A 189 -10.18 -21.04 20.93
N GLU A 190 -9.85 -20.35 19.86
CA GLU A 190 -9.52 -18.93 19.90
C GLU A 190 -9.79 -18.27 18.55
N TYR A 191 -10.13 -16.98 18.61
CA TYR A 191 -10.40 -16.16 17.44
C TYR A 191 -9.57 -14.87 17.48
N PHE A 192 -9.19 -14.44 16.29
CA PHE A 192 -8.43 -13.21 16.06
C PHE A 192 -9.19 -12.33 15.08
N LEU A 193 -9.23 -11.04 15.33
CA LEU A 193 -9.68 -10.05 14.37
C LEU A 193 -8.52 -9.13 14.05
N ALA A 194 -8.31 -8.81 12.78
CA ALA A 194 -7.27 -7.88 12.40
C ALA A 194 -7.61 -7.13 11.11
N SER A 195 -7.06 -5.93 10.96
CA SER A 195 -7.21 -5.14 9.73
C SER A 195 -6.40 -5.68 8.54
N ASP A 196 -5.48 -6.63 8.77
CA ASP A 196 -4.87 -7.49 7.75
C ASP A 196 -4.40 -8.83 8.36
N ALA A 197 -3.91 -9.74 7.52
CA ALA A 197 -3.54 -11.08 7.95
C ALA A 197 -2.19 -11.19 8.68
N SER A 198 -1.33 -10.14 8.67
CA SER A 198 0.03 -10.20 9.22
C SER A 198 0.09 -10.46 10.74
N PRO A 199 -0.83 -9.93 11.58
CA PRO A 199 -0.88 -10.30 13.00
C PRO A 199 -1.31 -11.74 13.24
N ILE A 200 -2.16 -12.26 12.36
CA ILE A 200 -2.85 -13.56 12.54
C ILE A 200 -1.94 -14.74 12.20
N VAL A 201 -1.09 -14.62 11.18
CA VAL A 201 -0.29 -15.72 10.61
C VAL A 201 0.61 -16.44 11.63
N GLY A 202 0.99 -15.78 12.72
CA GLY A 202 1.75 -16.40 13.82
C GLY A 202 0.92 -17.27 14.77
N HIS A 203 -0.38 -17.33 14.59
CA HIS A 203 -1.33 -18.04 15.45
C HIS A 203 -2.14 -19.07 14.68
N THR A 204 -2.71 -18.67 13.53
CA THR A 204 -3.43 -19.56 12.61
C THR A 204 -3.23 -19.14 11.18
N ARG A 205 -3.36 -20.08 10.25
CA ARG A 205 -3.39 -19.81 8.81
C ARG A 205 -4.81 -19.75 8.25
N ASN A 206 -5.82 -20.20 9.02
CA ASN A 206 -7.20 -20.24 8.61
C ASN A 206 -7.86 -18.88 8.87
N VAL A 207 -8.32 -18.24 7.81
CA VAL A 207 -8.95 -16.90 7.90
C VAL A 207 -10.23 -16.81 7.11
N ILE A 208 -11.09 -15.88 7.51
CA ILE A 208 -12.27 -15.44 6.76
C ILE A 208 -12.12 -13.94 6.53
N TYR A 209 -12.14 -13.53 5.27
CA TYR A 209 -12.21 -12.10 4.91
C TYR A 209 -13.67 -11.66 4.98
N LEU A 210 -13.95 -10.64 5.79
CA LEU A 210 -15.28 -10.04 5.82
C LEU A 210 -15.51 -9.21 4.56
N ASP A 211 -16.73 -9.22 4.04
CA ASP A 211 -17.17 -8.35 2.96
C ASP A 211 -17.92 -7.13 3.52
N ASP A 212 -18.15 -6.13 2.68
CA ASP A 212 -18.85 -4.94 3.07
C ASP A 212 -20.31 -5.26 3.45
N GLY A 213 -20.76 -4.64 4.54
CA GLY A 213 -22.08 -4.91 5.10
C GLY A 213 -22.18 -6.17 5.98
N GLU A 214 -21.04 -6.76 6.35
CA GLU A 214 -21.01 -7.91 7.25
C GLU A 214 -20.69 -7.52 8.69
N ILE A 215 -21.33 -8.20 9.63
CA ILE A 215 -21.09 -8.15 11.07
C ILE A 215 -20.79 -9.55 11.56
N VAL A 216 -19.81 -9.69 12.45
CA VAL A 216 -19.46 -10.95 13.10
C VAL A 216 -19.61 -10.83 14.61
N LYS A 217 -20.28 -11.80 15.20
CA LYS A 217 -20.30 -12.05 16.63
C LYS A 217 -19.33 -13.19 16.92
N LEU A 218 -18.37 -12.94 17.79
CA LEU A 218 -17.43 -13.95 18.30
C LEU A 218 -17.73 -14.24 19.75
N THR A 219 -17.76 -15.53 20.08
CA THR A 219 -17.63 -16.03 21.44
C THR A 219 -16.40 -16.95 21.50
N ARG A 220 -16.04 -17.46 22.67
CA ARG A 220 -14.91 -18.42 22.76
C ARG A 220 -15.15 -19.69 21.96
N GLU A 221 -16.41 -20.10 21.82
CA GLU A 221 -16.78 -21.39 21.23
C GLU A 221 -17.19 -21.26 19.76
N ASN A 222 -17.63 -20.06 19.32
CA ASN A 222 -18.31 -19.93 18.04
C ASN A 222 -18.09 -18.55 17.43
N HIS A 223 -18.26 -18.48 16.11
CA HIS A 223 -18.40 -17.23 15.34
C HIS A 223 -19.66 -17.32 14.45
N VAL A 224 -20.38 -16.22 14.38
CA VAL A 224 -21.55 -16.07 13.51
C VAL A 224 -21.38 -14.82 12.67
N ILE A 225 -21.38 -14.96 11.36
CA ILE A 225 -21.31 -13.85 10.41
C ILE A 225 -22.70 -13.63 9.83
N SER A 226 -23.15 -12.40 9.79
CA SER A 226 -24.45 -12.04 9.24
C SER A 226 -24.40 -10.70 8.51
N ASN A 227 -25.39 -10.44 7.67
CA ASN A 227 -25.52 -9.16 7.01
C ASN A 227 -26.10 -8.09 7.96
N ILE A 228 -25.50 -6.89 7.99
CA ILE A 228 -25.93 -5.78 8.87
C ILE A 228 -27.38 -5.37 8.62
N PHE A 229 -27.83 -5.37 7.37
CA PHE A 229 -29.14 -4.85 6.96
C PHE A 229 -30.23 -5.93 6.97
N SER A 230 -29.96 -7.11 6.39
CA SER A 230 -30.96 -8.19 6.25
C SER A 230 -31.01 -9.12 7.46
N LYS A 231 -30.02 -9.10 8.36
CA LYS A 231 -29.82 -10.04 9.47
C LYS A 231 -29.64 -11.51 9.02
N GLU A 232 -29.47 -11.76 7.73
CA GLU A 232 -29.24 -13.09 7.20
C GLU A 232 -27.88 -13.63 7.66
N VAL A 233 -27.86 -14.85 8.18
CA VAL A 233 -26.62 -15.54 8.56
C VAL A 233 -25.92 -16.02 7.30
N LEU A 234 -24.63 -15.70 7.19
CA LEU A 234 -23.81 -15.98 6.03
C LEU A 234 -22.85 -17.14 6.32
N ILE A 235 -22.77 -18.09 5.41
CA ILE A 235 -21.80 -19.19 5.48
C ILE A 235 -20.60 -18.81 4.62
N LYS A 236 -19.45 -18.59 5.25
CA LYS A 236 -18.19 -18.24 4.58
C LYS A 236 -17.22 -19.41 4.54
N THR A 237 -16.45 -19.50 3.46
CA THR A 237 -15.38 -20.49 3.33
C THR A 237 -14.10 -19.98 3.99
N LEU A 238 -13.38 -20.88 4.66
CA LEU A 238 -12.04 -20.61 5.17
C LEU A 238 -11.06 -20.46 4.02
N SER A 239 -10.25 -19.43 4.10
CA SER A 239 -9.09 -19.19 3.23
C SER A 239 -7.81 -19.47 4.00
N GLU A 240 -6.78 -19.97 3.32
CA GLU A 240 -5.47 -20.21 3.94
C GLU A 240 -4.51 -19.05 3.63
N ILE A 241 -3.84 -18.52 4.66
CA ILE A 241 -2.79 -17.50 4.51
C ILE A 241 -1.54 -18.16 3.94
N ASN A 242 -1.13 -17.76 2.75
CA ASN A 242 0.05 -18.28 2.04
C ASN A 242 1.34 -17.46 2.28
N MET A 243 1.47 -16.76 3.40
CA MET A 243 2.70 -16.04 3.77
C MET A 243 3.38 -16.69 4.97
N SER A 244 4.70 -16.57 5.08
CA SER A 244 5.48 -17.04 6.22
C SER A 244 5.82 -15.91 7.19
N ILE A 245 6.19 -16.27 8.43
CA ILE A 245 6.62 -15.30 9.44
C ILE A 245 7.94 -14.62 9.01
N GLU A 246 8.84 -15.39 8.41
CA GLU A 246 10.15 -14.91 7.95
C GLU A 246 10.01 -13.82 6.87
N GLU A 247 8.96 -13.89 6.06
CA GLU A 247 8.68 -12.86 5.05
C GLU A 247 8.29 -11.52 5.69
N ILE A 248 7.68 -11.54 6.88
CA ILE A 248 7.20 -10.36 7.60
C ILE A 248 8.28 -9.76 8.51
N GLU A 249 9.27 -10.54 8.93
CA GLU A 249 10.32 -10.08 9.84
C GLU A 249 11.47 -9.40 9.09
N LYS A 250 12.14 -8.42 9.72
CA LYS A 250 13.30 -7.72 9.13
C LYS A 250 14.51 -8.64 8.91
N GLY A 251 14.63 -9.71 9.68
CA GLY A 251 15.82 -10.53 9.68
C GLY A 251 17.06 -9.74 10.13
N GLU A 252 18.17 -9.89 9.42
CA GLU A 252 19.45 -9.23 9.72
C GLU A 252 19.53 -7.78 9.22
N PHE A 253 18.53 -7.29 8.49
CA PHE A 253 18.53 -5.95 7.95
C PHE A 253 18.17 -4.91 9.02
N PRO A 254 18.80 -3.72 9.00
CA PRO A 254 18.48 -2.66 9.96
C PRO A 254 17.08 -2.08 9.72
N HIS A 255 16.60 -2.07 8.45
CA HIS A 255 15.32 -1.51 8.03
C HIS A 255 14.57 -2.46 7.08
N TYR A 256 13.23 -2.42 7.12
CA TYR A 256 12.39 -3.14 6.17
C TYR A 256 12.66 -2.71 4.72
N MET A 257 12.77 -1.41 4.48
CA MET A 257 13.05 -0.91 3.14
C MET A 257 14.32 -1.51 2.55
N LEU A 258 15.41 -1.63 3.30
CA LEU A 258 16.64 -2.25 2.79
C LEU A 258 16.43 -3.73 2.49
N LYS A 259 15.76 -4.48 3.39
CA LYS A 259 15.37 -5.87 3.14
C LYS A 259 14.60 -5.97 1.83
N GLU A 260 13.58 -5.14 1.65
CA GLU A 260 12.70 -5.16 0.49
C GLU A 260 13.40 -4.75 -0.81
N ILE A 261 14.40 -3.87 -0.74
CA ILE A 261 15.31 -3.59 -1.87
C ILE A 261 16.10 -4.85 -2.25
N HIS A 262 16.64 -5.58 -1.27
CA HIS A 262 17.35 -6.83 -1.49
C HIS A 262 16.43 -7.97 -1.94
N ASP A 263 15.20 -8.01 -1.45
CA ASP A 263 14.19 -9.01 -1.82
C ASP A 263 13.78 -8.92 -3.31
N GLN A 264 14.09 -7.82 -4.02
CA GLN A 264 13.67 -7.63 -5.40
C GLN A 264 14.20 -8.71 -6.34
N LYS A 265 15.38 -9.26 -6.07
CA LYS A 265 15.90 -10.43 -6.78
C LYS A 265 14.88 -11.58 -6.78
N HIS A 266 14.30 -11.86 -5.61
CA HIS A 266 13.34 -12.95 -5.43
C HIS A 266 11.92 -12.56 -5.82
N SER A 267 11.48 -11.34 -5.49
CA SER A 267 10.12 -10.89 -5.78
C SER A 267 9.86 -10.77 -7.28
N ILE A 268 10.81 -10.28 -8.07
CA ILE A 268 10.70 -10.22 -9.53
C ILE A 268 10.66 -11.64 -10.13
N THR A 269 11.53 -12.55 -9.65
CA THR A 269 11.52 -13.96 -10.08
C THR A 269 10.19 -14.64 -9.74
N ASN A 270 9.64 -14.40 -8.54
CA ASN A 270 8.34 -14.92 -8.13
C ASN A 270 7.21 -14.36 -9.01
N THR A 271 7.27 -13.08 -9.34
CA THR A 271 6.31 -12.42 -10.26
C THR A 271 6.30 -13.09 -11.64
N MET A 272 7.46 -13.56 -12.11
CA MET A 272 7.59 -14.20 -13.42
C MET A 272 7.40 -15.72 -13.42
N ARG A 273 7.38 -16.35 -12.25
CA ARG A 273 7.37 -17.81 -12.10
C ARG A 273 6.23 -18.47 -12.87
N GLY A 274 6.58 -19.36 -13.84
CA GLY A 274 5.62 -20.06 -14.69
C GLY A 274 4.93 -19.19 -15.75
N ARG A 275 5.32 -17.93 -15.88
CA ARG A 275 4.66 -16.95 -16.77
C ARG A 275 5.42 -16.66 -18.05
N LEU A 276 6.72 -16.95 -18.12
CA LEU A 276 7.54 -16.70 -19.31
C LEU A 276 7.56 -17.92 -20.23
N ASN A 277 7.25 -17.72 -21.51
CA ASN A 277 7.36 -18.73 -22.57
C ASN A 277 8.35 -18.27 -23.62
N LEU A 278 9.63 -18.66 -23.43
CA LEU A 278 10.72 -18.28 -24.33
C LEU A 278 10.57 -18.89 -25.73
N ASP A 279 10.07 -20.14 -25.79
CA ASP A 279 9.94 -20.86 -27.06
C ASP A 279 9.01 -20.13 -28.02
N ASP A 280 7.89 -19.59 -27.52
CA ASP A 280 6.91 -18.85 -28.31
C ASP A 280 7.10 -17.33 -28.27
N GLY A 281 8.05 -16.85 -27.48
CA GLY A 281 8.30 -15.40 -27.30
C GLY A 281 7.08 -14.66 -26.72
N THR A 282 6.35 -15.28 -25.77
CA THR A 282 5.12 -14.74 -25.18
C THR A 282 5.05 -15.01 -23.67
N THR A 283 4.00 -14.57 -23.02
CA THR A 283 3.79 -14.77 -21.58
C THR A 283 2.46 -15.45 -21.29
N ASN A 284 2.39 -16.17 -20.16
CA ASN A 284 1.19 -16.82 -19.65
C ASN A 284 0.64 -16.05 -18.45
N LEU A 285 -0.51 -15.43 -18.62
CA LEU A 285 -1.21 -14.65 -17.59
C LEU A 285 -2.63 -15.20 -17.46
N GLY A 286 -2.77 -16.31 -16.73
CA GLY A 286 -4.03 -17.07 -16.64
C GLY A 286 -5.21 -16.26 -16.12
N GLY A 287 -4.98 -15.37 -15.15
CA GLY A 287 -6.04 -14.56 -14.55
C GLY A 287 -6.74 -13.55 -15.47
N ILE A 288 -6.27 -13.38 -16.71
CA ILE A 288 -6.88 -12.48 -17.70
C ILE A 288 -7.17 -13.20 -19.04
N GLU A 289 -7.02 -14.51 -19.11
CA GLU A 289 -7.15 -15.23 -20.40
C GLU A 289 -8.57 -15.10 -20.96
N ASP A 290 -9.58 -15.18 -20.13
CA ASP A 290 -10.99 -15.05 -20.53
C ASP A 290 -11.34 -13.64 -21.03
N CYS A 291 -10.58 -12.62 -20.58
CA CYS A 291 -10.74 -11.23 -21.00
C CYS A 291 -9.88 -10.84 -22.22
N MET A 292 -9.07 -11.74 -22.76
CA MET A 292 -8.20 -11.45 -23.91
C MET A 292 -8.96 -10.93 -25.13
N PRO A 293 -10.13 -11.44 -25.52
CA PRO A 293 -10.89 -10.88 -26.65
C PRO A 293 -11.21 -9.40 -26.48
N ASN A 294 -11.59 -8.99 -25.26
CA ASN A 294 -11.88 -7.58 -24.94
C ASN A 294 -10.63 -6.72 -24.99
N LEU A 295 -9.50 -7.21 -24.44
CA LEU A 295 -8.20 -6.53 -24.49
C LEU A 295 -7.72 -6.31 -25.93
N LEU A 296 -7.92 -7.29 -26.82
CA LEU A 296 -7.52 -7.21 -28.23
C LEU A 296 -8.43 -6.28 -29.06
N SER A 297 -9.68 -6.09 -28.65
CA SER A 297 -10.64 -5.19 -29.29
C SER A 297 -10.74 -3.83 -28.60
N ALA A 298 -9.92 -3.59 -27.59
CA ALA A 298 -9.96 -2.35 -26.83
C ALA A 298 -9.71 -1.12 -27.72
N SER A 299 -10.61 -0.15 -27.69
CA SER A 299 -10.46 1.14 -28.36
C SER A 299 -9.45 2.02 -27.62
N ARG A 300 -9.38 1.86 -26.30
CA ARG A 300 -8.45 2.54 -25.38
C ARG A 300 -8.30 1.78 -24.07
N ILE A 301 -7.20 2.01 -23.41
CA ILE A 301 -6.95 1.48 -22.07
C ILE A 301 -6.74 2.67 -21.12
N TYR A 302 -7.47 2.69 -20.01
CA TYR A 302 -7.14 3.54 -18.86
C TYR A 302 -6.34 2.74 -17.87
N ILE A 303 -5.27 3.33 -17.34
CA ILE A 303 -4.56 2.83 -16.15
C ILE A 303 -4.79 3.84 -15.04
N THR A 304 -5.28 3.37 -13.88
CA THR A 304 -5.54 4.22 -12.73
C THR A 304 -4.85 3.68 -11.49
N ALA A 305 -4.23 4.58 -10.73
CA ALA A 305 -3.49 4.23 -9.52
C ALA A 305 -3.13 5.50 -8.72
N CYS A 306 -2.52 5.31 -7.55
CA CYS A 306 -1.96 6.37 -6.71
C CYS A 306 -0.44 6.18 -6.52
N GLY A 307 0.30 7.29 -6.36
CA GLY A 307 1.71 7.30 -5.98
C GLY A 307 2.61 6.44 -6.88
N THR A 308 3.41 5.59 -6.26
CA THR A 308 4.35 4.65 -6.93
C THR A 308 3.68 3.77 -7.98
N SER A 309 2.47 3.30 -7.72
CA SER A 309 1.70 2.49 -8.67
C SER A 309 1.26 3.30 -9.91
N TRP A 310 1.02 4.60 -9.76
CA TRP A 310 0.77 5.50 -10.89
C TRP A 310 2.03 5.65 -11.76
N HIS A 311 3.23 5.76 -11.16
CA HIS A 311 4.49 5.76 -11.91
C HIS A 311 4.70 4.46 -12.68
N ALA A 312 4.38 3.31 -12.09
CA ALA A 312 4.38 2.02 -12.79
C ALA A 312 3.39 2.03 -13.97
N GLY A 313 2.20 2.61 -13.79
CA GLY A 313 1.21 2.80 -14.84
C GLY A 313 1.73 3.63 -16.03
N LEU A 314 2.51 4.69 -15.77
CA LEU A 314 3.14 5.49 -16.82
C LEU A 314 4.17 4.67 -17.65
N ILE A 315 4.95 3.78 -16.98
CA ILE A 315 5.81 2.84 -17.70
C ILE A 315 4.97 1.86 -18.52
N GLY A 316 3.88 1.33 -17.91
CA GLY A 316 2.92 0.45 -18.57
C GLY A 316 2.31 1.05 -19.84
N LYS A 317 2.02 2.36 -19.83
CA LYS A 317 1.58 3.09 -21.01
C LYS A 317 2.58 2.93 -22.15
N HIS A 318 3.85 3.28 -21.92
CA HIS A 318 4.89 3.17 -22.96
C HIS A 318 5.04 1.73 -23.49
N LEU A 319 4.94 0.74 -22.60
CA LEU A 319 5.04 -0.67 -22.96
C LEU A 319 3.86 -1.12 -23.82
N ILE A 320 2.62 -0.85 -23.38
CA ILE A 320 1.41 -1.28 -24.08
C ILE A 320 1.31 -0.57 -25.44
N GLU A 321 1.53 0.75 -25.50
CA GLU A 321 1.54 1.50 -26.76
C GLU A 321 2.61 0.98 -27.74
N SER A 322 3.81 0.58 -27.22
CA SER A 322 4.90 0.05 -28.07
C SER A 322 4.64 -1.36 -28.62
N TYR A 323 3.97 -2.21 -27.86
CA TYR A 323 3.73 -3.60 -28.26
C TYR A 323 2.35 -3.83 -28.85
N ALA A 324 1.33 -3.24 -28.25
CA ALA A 324 -0.08 -3.46 -28.63
C ALA A 324 -0.66 -2.36 -29.53
N GLN A 325 -0.01 -1.19 -29.62
CA GLN A 325 -0.48 -0.06 -30.42
C GLN A 325 -1.91 0.40 -30.07
N VAL A 326 -2.31 0.21 -28.82
CA VAL A 326 -3.58 0.66 -28.26
C VAL A 326 -3.32 1.94 -27.46
N PRO A 327 -4.10 3.03 -27.65
CA PRO A 327 -3.95 4.26 -26.87
C PRO A 327 -4.15 3.99 -25.37
N VAL A 328 -3.22 4.49 -24.53
CA VAL A 328 -3.25 4.32 -23.08
C VAL A 328 -3.28 5.68 -22.38
N HIS A 329 -4.25 5.87 -21.51
CA HIS A 329 -4.37 7.03 -20.64
C HIS A 329 -4.05 6.60 -19.20
N VAL A 330 -3.15 7.33 -18.54
CA VAL A 330 -2.78 7.04 -17.15
C VAL A 330 -3.22 8.21 -16.29
N GLU A 331 -4.03 7.93 -15.30
CA GLU A 331 -4.64 8.95 -14.45
C GLU A 331 -4.47 8.63 -12.97
N TYR A 332 -4.33 9.68 -12.16
CA TYR A 332 -4.47 9.53 -10.73
C TYR A 332 -5.88 9.02 -10.39
N ALA A 333 -5.99 8.06 -9.51
CA ALA A 333 -7.29 7.48 -9.17
C ALA A 333 -8.22 8.50 -8.51
N SER A 334 -7.67 9.41 -7.67
CA SER A 334 -8.38 10.54 -7.09
C SER A 334 -9.02 11.44 -8.15
N GLU A 335 -8.32 11.72 -9.25
CA GLU A 335 -8.84 12.56 -10.33
C GLU A 335 -9.84 11.82 -11.22
N PHE A 336 -9.54 10.55 -11.56
CA PHE A 336 -10.44 9.72 -12.36
C PHE A 336 -11.81 9.56 -11.70
N ARG A 337 -11.83 9.44 -10.37
CA ARG A 337 -13.03 9.28 -9.55
C ARG A 337 -14.04 10.43 -9.77
N TYR A 338 -13.60 11.67 -9.88
CA TYR A 338 -14.49 12.84 -9.90
C TYR A 338 -14.72 13.42 -11.31
N ARG A 339 -13.84 13.18 -12.25
CA ARG A 339 -14.03 13.70 -13.59
C ARG A 339 -15.05 12.89 -14.41
N ASN A 340 -15.61 13.49 -15.45
CA ASN A 340 -16.43 12.80 -16.44
C ASN A 340 -15.52 12.05 -17.42
N ALA A 341 -15.16 10.79 -17.09
CA ALA A 341 -14.39 9.94 -17.96
C ALA A 341 -15.21 9.52 -19.20
N ILE A 342 -14.56 9.45 -20.36
CA ILE A 342 -15.21 8.97 -21.58
C ILE A 342 -14.99 7.45 -21.65
N ILE A 343 -16.01 6.70 -21.29
CA ILE A 343 -16.03 5.23 -21.29
C ILE A 343 -16.97 4.78 -22.42
N ASP A 344 -16.49 3.87 -23.24
CA ASP A 344 -17.28 3.17 -24.26
C ASP A 344 -17.20 1.65 -24.02
N PRO A 345 -18.05 0.83 -24.67
CA PRO A 345 -18.08 -0.63 -24.43
C PRO A 345 -16.77 -1.38 -24.72
N ASN A 346 -15.83 -0.74 -25.45
CA ASN A 346 -14.50 -1.29 -25.74
C ASN A 346 -13.40 -0.63 -24.90
N THR A 347 -13.78 0.06 -23.82
CA THR A 347 -12.83 0.64 -22.88
C THR A 347 -12.41 -0.41 -21.85
N VAL A 348 -11.12 -0.52 -21.60
CA VAL A 348 -10.56 -1.33 -20.51
C VAL A 348 -9.94 -0.42 -19.46
N LEU A 349 -10.24 -0.65 -18.19
CA LEU A 349 -9.58 0.02 -17.08
C LEU A 349 -8.67 -0.98 -16.36
N ILE A 350 -7.41 -0.63 -16.18
CA ILE A 350 -6.43 -1.39 -15.39
C ILE A 350 -6.16 -0.61 -14.10
N ALA A 351 -6.52 -1.17 -12.96
CA ALA A 351 -6.25 -0.62 -11.64
C ALA A 351 -4.99 -1.26 -11.05
N ILE A 352 -4.06 -0.45 -10.55
CA ILE A 352 -2.81 -0.94 -9.95
C ILE A 352 -2.76 -0.53 -8.49
N SER A 353 -2.59 -1.51 -7.59
CA SER A 353 -2.45 -1.24 -6.15
C SER A 353 -1.61 -2.34 -5.48
N GLN A 354 -0.64 -1.93 -4.65
CA GLN A 354 0.12 -2.89 -3.85
C GLN A 354 -0.79 -3.57 -2.81
N SER A 355 -1.51 -2.80 -2.01
CA SER A 355 -2.40 -3.33 -0.96
C SER A 355 -3.70 -3.90 -1.51
N GLY A 356 -4.16 -3.39 -2.67
CA GLY A 356 -5.50 -3.66 -3.20
C GLY A 356 -6.63 -3.04 -2.36
N GLU A 357 -6.29 -2.12 -1.44
CA GLU A 357 -7.23 -1.48 -0.51
C GLU A 357 -7.21 0.07 -0.61
N THR A 358 -6.56 0.62 -1.63
CA THR A 358 -6.48 2.08 -1.83
C THR A 358 -7.86 2.62 -2.19
N ALA A 359 -8.42 3.49 -1.35
CA ALA A 359 -9.80 3.98 -1.47
C ALA A 359 -10.11 4.61 -2.83
N ASP A 360 -9.28 5.56 -3.27
CA ASP A 360 -9.49 6.22 -4.57
C ASP A 360 -9.43 5.24 -5.74
N THR A 361 -8.49 4.27 -5.68
CA THR A 361 -8.34 3.27 -6.74
C THR A 361 -9.56 2.34 -6.80
N LEU A 362 -10.07 1.93 -5.64
CA LEU A 362 -11.29 1.13 -5.54
C LEU A 362 -12.50 1.89 -6.08
N ALA A 363 -12.67 3.15 -5.68
CA ALA A 363 -13.77 4.00 -6.17
C ALA A 363 -13.69 4.23 -7.69
N ALA A 364 -12.48 4.38 -8.24
CA ALA A 364 -12.28 4.49 -9.69
C ALA A 364 -12.68 3.20 -10.44
N VAL A 365 -12.39 2.02 -9.86
CA VAL A 365 -12.81 0.70 -10.39
C VAL A 365 -14.34 0.60 -10.42
N ILE A 366 -15.01 0.86 -9.28
CA ILE A 366 -16.47 0.80 -9.16
C ILE A 366 -17.12 1.71 -10.20
N LYS A 367 -16.67 2.97 -10.28
CA LYS A 367 -17.18 3.94 -11.26
C LYS A 367 -17.01 3.48 -12.70
N ALA A 368 -15.84 2.97 -13.07
CA ALA A 368 -15.59 2.50 -14.43
C ALA A 368 -16.45 1.29 -14.80
N LYS A 369 -16.67 0.38 -13.85
CA LYS A 369 -17.52 -0.80 -14.00
C LYS A 369 -18.99 -0.41 -14.17
N GLU A 370 -19.50 0.53 -13.37
CA GLU A 370 -20.85 1.09 -13.51
C GLU A 370 -21.07 1.76 -14.90
N MET A 371 -20.01 2.34 -15.45
CA MET A 371 -20.04 2.94 -16.81
C MET A 371 -19.87 1.91 -17.93
N GLY A 372 -19.66 0.62 -17.62
CA GLY A 372 -19.57 -0.49 -18.56
C GLY A 372 -18.18 -0.81 -19.11
N ALA A 373 -17.10 -0.31 -18.48
CA ALA A 373 -15.73 -0.72 -18.82
C ALA A 373 -15.44 -2.13 -18.30
N LEU A 374 -14.63 -2.89 -19.05
CA LEU A 374 -13.96 -4.06 -18.48
C LEU A 374 -12.91 -3.59 -17.47
N THR A 375 -12.93 -4.14 -16.26
CA THR A 375 -12.00 -3.76 -15.19
C THR A 375 -11.01 -4.87 -14.87
N LEU A 376 -9.71 -4.54 -14.84
CA LEU A 376 -8.62 -5.46 -14.52
C LEU A 376 -7.83 -4.96 -13.31
N GLY A 377 -7.54 -5.85 -12.34
CA GLY A 377 -6.73 -5.54 -11.16
C GLY A 377 -5.29 -6.07 -11.29
N ILE A 378 -4.29 -5.21 -11.00
CA ILE A 378 -2.91 -5.64 -10.74
C ILE A 378 -2.64 -5.39 -9.25
N CYS A 379 -2.76 -6.44 -8.43
CA CYS A 379 -2.66 -6.36 -6.98
C CYS A 379 -1.58 -7.29 -6.43
N ASN A 380 -1.01 -6.95 -5.27
CA ASN A 380 -0.09 -7.86 -4.59
C ASN A 380 -0.80 -8.75 -3.56
N VAL A 381 -1.80 -8.20 -2.87
CA VAL A 381 -2.55 -8.92 -1.83
C VAL A 381 -3.70 -9.71 -2.44
N VAL A 382 -3.66 -11.03 -2.28
CA VAL A 382 -4.71 -11.94 -2.75
C VAL A 382 -5.99 -11.70 -1.96
N GLY A 383 -7.13 -11.64 -2.66
CA GLY A 383 -8.44 -11.43 -2.03
C GLY A 383 -8.68 -10.02 -1.50
N SER A 384 -7.85 -9.04 -1.86
CA SER A 384 -8.08 -7.63 -1.52
C SER A 384 -9.33 -7.06 -2.21
N SER A 385 -9.82 -5.92 -1.73
CA SER A 385 -11.07 -5.29 -2.21
C SER A 385 -11.02 -4.99 -3.71
N ILE A 386 -9.94 -4.40 -4.22
CA ILE A 386 -9.78 -4.13 -5.66
C ILE A 386 -9.75 -5.44 -6.45
N ALA A 387 -9.07 -6.49 -5.93
CA ALA A 387 -8.99 -7.78 -6.62
C ALA A 387 -10.35 -8.51 -6.71
N ARG A 388 -11.23 -8.30 -5.72
CA ARG A 388 -12.59 -8.85 -5.73
C ARG A 388 -13.56 -8.05 -6.60
N GLU A 389 -13.36 -6.73 -6.65
CA GLU A 389 -14.24 -5.83 -7.40
C GLU A 389 -13.99 -5.87 -8.91
N THR A 390 -12.76 -6.10 -9.35
CA THR A 390 -12.40 -6.17 -10.76
C THR A 390 -12.88 -7.47 -11.42
N ASP A 391 -13.22 -7.40 -12.72
CA ASP A 391 -13.74 -8.56 -13.49
C ASP A 391 -12.69 -9.64 -13.69
N ALA A 392 -11.40 -9.26 -13.73
CA ALA A 392 -10.26 -10.16 -13.83
C ALA A 392 -8.99 -9.48 -13.27
N GLY A 393 -7.88 -10.23 -13.13
CA GLY A 393 -6.68 -9.60 -12.62
C GLY A 393 -5.43 -10.46 -12.62
N ILE A 394 -4.34 -9.84 -12.19
CA ILE A 394 -3.02 -10.47 -12.11
C ILE A 394 -2.42 -10.13 -10.75
N TYR A 395 -2.06 -11.14 -9.96
CA TYR A 395 -1.31 -10.93 -8.74
C TYR A 395 0.19 -10.81 -9.02
N THR A 396 0.85 -9.86 -8.34
CA THR A 396 2.29 -9.65 -8.51
C THR A 396 3.14 -10.70 -7.79
N HIS A 397 2.63 -11.30 -6.72
CA HIS A 397 3.36 -12.26 -5.88
C HIS A 397 4.72 -11.74 -5.39
N ALA A 398 4.82 -10.43 -5.11
CA ALA A 398 6.04 -9.82 -4.59
C ALA A 398 6.31 -10.14 -3.11
N GLY A 399 5.36 -10.82 -2.43
CA GLY A 399 5.38 -11.02 -0.99
C GLY A 399 4.98 -9.76 -0.21
N PRO A 400 4.94 -9.81 1.12
CA PRO A 400 4.58 -8.67 1.95
C PRO A 400 5.62 -7.54 1.82
N GLU A 401 5.13 -6.30 1.80
CA GLU A 401 5.94 -5.07 1.78
C GLU A 401 5.51 -4.20 2.95
N ILE A 402 6.41 -4.02 3.92
CA ILE A 402 6.15 -3.39 5.22
C ILE A 402 6.64 -1.94 5.27
N GLY A 403 7.82 -1.65 4.70
CA GLY A 403 8.34 -0.29 4.59
C GLY A 403 7.32 0.63 3.93
N VAL A 404 7.08 1.82 4.51
CA VAL A 404 6.07 2.76 4.01
C VAL A 404 6.38 3.17 2.57
N ALA A 405 7.62 3.52 2.28
CA ALA A 405 8.07 3.80 0.92
C ALA A 405 8.14 2.50 0.09
N SER A 406 7.35 2.40 -0.97
CA SER A 406 7.25 1.20 -1.81
C SER A 406 8.51 0.98 -2.64
N THR A 407 8.98 -0.26 -2.73
CA THR A 407 10.19 -0.67 -3.48
C THR A 407 9.91 -1.88 -4.38
N LYS A 408 9.83 -3.09 -3.80
CA LYS A 408 9.64 -4.34 -4.55
C LYS A 408 8.28 -4.45 -5.21
N ALA A 409 7.25 -3.81 -4.67
CA ALA A 409 5.95 -3.77 -5.31
C ALA A 409 6.00 -3.01 -6.63
N PHE A 410 6.75 -1.90 -6.72
CA PHE A 410 6.93 -1.14 -7.95
C PHE A 410 7.59 -1.99 -9.05
N THR A 411 8.73 -2.62 -8.78
CA THR A 411 9.44 -3.43 -9.77
C THR A 411 8.62 -4.66 -10.20
N ALA A 412 7.85 -5.26 -9.28
CA ALA A 412 6.92 -6.33 -9.61
C ALA A 412 5.75 -5.84 -10.50
N GLN A 413 5.18 -4.67 -10.23
CA GLN A 413 4.14 -4.06 -11.07
C GLN A 413 4.65 -3.76 -12.48
N VAL A 414 5.85 -3.17 -12.60
CA VAL A 414 6.49 -2.92 -13.91
C VAL A 414 6.75 -4.24 -14.66
N THR A 415 7.15 -5.29 -13.95
CA THR A 415 7.35 -6.63 -14.52
C THR A 415 6.03 -7.21 -15.06
N ILE A 416 4.92 -7.10 -14.32
CA ILE A 416 3.58 -7.52 -14.79
C ILE A 416 3.16 -6.72 -16.02
N LEU A 417 3.34 -5.40 -16.01
CA LEU A 417 2.98 -4.54 -17.15
C LEU A 417 3.81 -4.87 -18.38
N THR A 418 5.09 -5.22 -18.22
CA THR A 418 5.98 -5.68 -19.29
C THR A 418 5.47 -7.00 -19.90
N MET A 419 5.10 -7.97 -19.05
CA MET A 419 4.55 -9.25 -19.50
C MET A 419 3.17 -9.09 -20.17
N LEU A 420 2.31 -8.22 -19.63
CA LEU A 420 1.00 -7.91 -20.18
C LEU A 420 1.11 -7.28 -21.58
N ALA A 421 1.97 -6.25 -21.71
CA ALA A 421 2.21 -5.59 -22.99
C ALA A 421 2.72 -6.58 -24.06
N LEU A 422 3.66 -7.45 -23.67
CA LEU A 422 4.16 -8.50 -24.57
C LEU A 422 3.05 -9.48 -24.95
N LYS A 423 2.22 -9.95 -24.00
CA LYS A 423 1.13 -10.90 -24.27
C LYS A 423 0.14 -10.33 -25.28
N ILE A 424 -0.34 -9.11 -25.06
CA ILE A 424 -1.26 -8.44 -25.98
C ILE A 424 -0.58 -8.24 -27.34
N GLY A 425 0.64 -7.69 -27.35
CA GLY A 425 1.38 -7.43 -28.60
C GLY A 425 1.63 -8.68 -29.42
N ARG A 426 1.96 -9.81 -28.80
CA ARG A 426 2.14 -11.11 -29.50
C ARG A 426 0.83 -11.60 -30.15
N LYS A 427 -0.29 -11.43 -29.48
CA LYS A 427 -1.63 -11.71 -30.06
C LYS A 427 -1.97 -10.76 -31.20
N MET A 428 -1.46 -9.53 -31.19
CA MET A 428 -1.65 -8.51 -32.25
C MET A 428 -0.60 -8.55 -33.35
N GLY A 429 0.30 -9.55 -33.37
CA GLY A 429 1.24 -9.79 -34.48
C GLY A 429 2.67 -9.30 -34.28
N VAL A 430 3.05 -8.87 -33.07
CA VAL A 430 4.48 -8.60 -32.76
C VAL A 430 5.30 -9.84 -33.04
N ALA A 431 6.44 -9.68 -33.71
CA ALA A 431 7.30 -10.78 -34.12
C ALA A 431 7.83 -11.60 -32.93
N LYS A 432 7.96 -12.92 -33.15
CA LYS A 432 8.37 -13.88 -32.11
C LYS A 432 9.75 -13.55 -31.54
N ASP A 433 10.71 -13.22 -32.39
CA ASP A 433 12.07 -12.87 -32.00
C ASP A 433 12.13 -11.63 -31.09
N ARG A 434 11.30 -10.64 -31.36
CA ARG A 434 11.17 -9.46 -30.49
C ARG A 434 10.68 -9.86 -29.08
N GLY A 435 9.75 -10.81 -28.99
CA GLY A 435 9.29 -11.35 -27.72
C GLY A 435 10.37 -12.18 -27.01
N GLN A 436 11.07 -13.03 -27.75
CA GLN A 436 12.17 -13.84 -27.21
C GLN A 436 13.30 -12.98 -26.63
N ASN A 437 13.64 -11.87 -27.30
CA ASN A 437 14.66 -10.93 -26.83
C ASN A 437 14.26 -10.29 -25.49
N LEU A 438 13.01 -9.86 -25.35
CA LEU A 438 12.50 -9.30 -24.09
C LEU A 438 12.48 -10.34 -22.97
N ILE A 439 11.98 -11.56 -23.23
CA ILE A 439 11.93 -12.66 -22.26
C ILE A 439 13.35 -13.05 -21.83
N SER A 440 14.29 -13.10 -22.75
CA SER A 440 15.69 -13.41 -22.42
C SER A 440 16.31 -12.36 -21.48
N ALA A 441 15.93 -11.09 -21.62
CA ALA A 441 16.35 -10.04 -20.71
C ALA A 441 15.65 -10.16 -19.34
N LEU A 442 14.34 -10.47 -19.30
CA LEU A 442 13.61 -10.72 -18.06
C LEU A 442 14.16 -11.92 -17.28
N ASN A 443 14.56 -13.00 -17.96
CA ASN A 443 15.15 -14.19 -17.34
C ASN A 443 16.52 -13.94 -16.67
N ARG A 444 17.17 -12.81 -16.93
CA ARG A 444 18.47 -12.47 -16.32
C ARG A 444 18.36 -11.33 -15.30
N VAL A 445 17.16 -10.81 -15.09
CA VAL A 445 16.98 -9.61 -14.26
C VAL A 445 17.40 -9.84 -12.81
N ASP A 446 17.30 -11.06 -12.30
CA ASP A 446 17.76 -11.44 -10.95
C ASP A 446 19.27 -11.33 -10.79
N ASP A 447 20.05 -11.72 -11.80
CA ASP A 447 21.51 -11.54 -11.84
C ASP A 447 21.88 -10.06 -11.97
N ASP A 448 21.15 -9.31 -12.81
CA ASP A 448 21.33 -7.87 -12.96
C ASP A 448 21.07 -7.15 -11.62
N VAL A 449 20.00 -7.53 -10.90
CA VAL A 449 19.67 -7.00 -9.57
C VAL A 449 20.80 -7.31 -8.57
N GLN A 450 21.30 -8.54 -8.54
CA GLN A 450 22.41 -8.91 -7.64
C GLN A 450 23.64 -8.05 -7.89
N THR A 451 24.01 -7.85 -9.17
CA THR A 451 25.16 -7.00 -9.55
C THR A 451 24.99 -5.56 -9.05
N ILE A 452 23.77 -5.01 -9.11
CA ILE A 452 23.48 -3.66 -8.60
C ILE A 452 23.62 -3.63 -7.08
N LEU A 453 23.08 -4.62 -6.36
CA LEU A 453 23.16 -4.70 -4.90
C LEU A 453 24.63 -4.80 -4.44
N ASP A 454 25.47 -5.53 -5.16
CA ASP A 454 26.90 -5.67 -4.87
C ASP A 454 27.68 -4.35 -5.08
N SER A 455 27.14 -3.43 -5.88
CA SER A 455 27.71 -2.08 -6.12
C SER A 455 27.30 -1.01 -5.08
N SER A 456 26.55 -1.37 -4.06
CA SER A 456 25.95 -0.44 -3.06
C SER A 456 26.97 0.50 -2.37
N ASN A 457 28.22 0.07 -2.18
CA ASN A 457 29.27 0.91 -1.59
C ASN A 457 29.57 2.18 -2.41
N PHE A 458 29.51 2.10 -3.74
CA PHE A 458 29.71 3.27 -4.60
C PHE A 458 28.49 4.22 -4.53
N ILE A 459 27.28 3.68 -4.48
CA ILE A 459 26.05 4.46 -4.29
C ILE A 459 26.11 5.21 -2.97
N LYS A 460 26.58 4.56 -1.90
CA LYS A 460 26.78 5.17 -0.58
C LYS A 460 27.80 6.31 -0.60
N ALA A 461 28.87 6.18 -1.40
CA ALA A 461 29.84 7.28 -1.57
C ALA A 461 29.17 8.50 -2.23
N VAL A 462 28.40 8.31 -3.29
CA VAL A 462 27.62 9.39 -3.94
C VAL A 462 26.63 10.03 -2.95
N ALA A 463 25.92 9.22 -2.17
CA ALA A 463 25.01 9.72 -1.15
C ALA A 463 25.73 10.57 -0.10
N LYS A 464 26.93 10.17 0.34
CA LYS A 464 27.74 10.91 1.31
C LYS A 464 28.16 12.28 0.79
N ASP A 465 28.52 12.37 -0.47
CA ASP A 465 28.96 13.63 -1.08
C ASP A 465 27.80 14.61 -1.30
N THR A 466 26.56 14.08 -1.42
CA THR A 466 25.35 14.88 -1.73
C THR A 466 24.37 15.01 -0.56
N MET A 467 24.64 14.42 0.61
CA MET A 467 23.70 14.40 1.76
C MET A 467 23.37 15.76 2.36
N HIS A 468 24.17 16.77 2.07
CA HIS A 468 24.01 18.13 2.62
C HIS A 468 23.10 19.02 1.77
N THR A 469 22.68 18.55 0.59
CA THR A 469 21.82 19.31 -0.30
C THR A 469 20.35 19.18 0.10
N ASP A 470 19.57 20.24 -0.09
CA ASP A 470 18.16 20.27 0.26
C ASP A 470 17.24 20.04 -0.95
N ASN A 471 17.80 20.04 -2.16
CA ASN A 471 17.04 19.89 -3.40
C ASN A 471 17.73 18.92 -4.36
N PHE A 472 16.94 18.15 -5.10
CA PHE A 472 17.38 17.28 -6.18
C PHE A 472 16.47 17.40 -7.40
N LEU A 473 17.05 17.33 -8.59
CA LEU A 473 16.30 17.10 -9.84
C LEU A 473 16.56 15.70 -10.39
N TYR A 474 15.50 15.07 -10.87
CA TYR A 474 15.56 13.77 -11.56
C TYR A 474 15.05 13.94 -12.99
N LEU A 475 15.85 13.56 -13.97
CA LEU A 475 15.58 13.81 -15.37
C LEU A 475 15.63 12.51 -16.18
N GLY A 476 14.57 12.25 -16.94
CA GLY A 476 14.46 11.09 -17.84
C GLY A 476 13.78 11.45 -19.15
N ARG A 477 13.86 10.55 -20.16
CA ARG A 477 13.15 10.69 -21.42
C ARG A 477 12.34 9.43 -21.72
N GLY A 478 11.19 9.61 -22.41
CA GLY A 478 10.32 8.50 -22.81
C GLY A 478 9.96 7.62 -21.60
N ILE A 479 10.17 6.32 -21.71
CA ILE A 479 9.89 5.33 -20.66
C ILE A 479 10.69 5.56 -19.35
N ASN A 480 11.78 6.32 -19.41
CA ASN A 480 12.65 6.63 -18.28
C ASN A 480 12.23 7.90 -17.51
N PHE A 481 11.29 8.70 -18.04
CA PHE A 481 10.71 9.82 -17.28
C PHE A 481 9.94 9.33 -16.04
N PRO A 482 9.04 8.33 -16.12
CA PRO A 482 8.43 7.77 -14.92
C PRO A 482 9.42 7.19 -13.89
N VAL A 483 10.57 6.68 -14.33
CA VAL A 483 11.65 6.25 -13.42
C VAL A 483 12.25 7.44 -12.66
N ALA A 484 12.42 8.57 -13.33
CA ALA A 484 12.86 9.81 -12.68
C ALA A 484 11.83 10.30 -11.64
N LEU A 485 10.54 10.23 -11.94
CA LEU A 485 9.46 10.54 -10.99
C LEU A 485 9.54 9.62 -9.75
N GLU A 486 9.74 8.33 -9.96
CA GLU A 486 9.81 7.34 -8.88
C GLU A 486 11.04 7.58 -7.98
N GLY A 487 12.21 7.87 -8.57
CA GLY A 487 13.42 8.22 -7.82
C GLY A 487 13.22 9.48 -6.97
N ALA A 488 12.63 10.51 -7.53
CA ALA A 488 12.31 11.74 -6.81
C ALA A 488 11.30 11.49 -5.67
N LEU A 489 10.29 10.65 -5.91
CA LEU A 489 9.33 10.26 -4.88
C LEU A 489 10.02 9.53 -3.72
N LYS A 490 10.84 8.51 -4.00
CA LYS A 490 11.57 7.77 -2.96
C LYS A 490 12.44 8.69 -2.11
N LEU A 491 13.16 9.61 -2.75
CA LEU A 491 14.04 10.51 -2.02
C LEU A 491 13.24 11.43 -1.08
N LYS A 492 12.17 12.07 -1.56
CA LYS A 492 11.38 12.99 -0.72
C LYS A 492 10.66 12.29 0.43
N GLU A 493 10.17 11.06 0.21
CA GLU A 493 9.43 10.30 1.22
C GLU A 493 10.26 10.00 2.47
N ILE A 494 11.52 9.58 2.29
CA ILE A 494 12.31 9.02 3.39
C ILE A 494 13.44 9.93 3.89
N SER A 495 13.88 10.91 3.08
CA SER A 495 14.97 11.82 3.45
C SER A 495 14.51 13.24 3.73
N TYR A 496 13.27 13.58 3.36
CA TYR A 496 12.69 14.93 3.42
C TYR A 496 13.41 15.97 2.56
N ILE A 497 14.30 15.53 1.65
CA ILE A 497 14.90 16.38 0.62
C ILE A 497 13.83 16.71 -0.42
N HIS A 498 13.70 17.97 -0.81
CA HIS A 498 12.81 18.35 -1.90
C HIS A 498 13.34 17.79 -3.22
N ALA A 499 12.62 16.88 -3.84
CA ALA A 499 13.03 16.21 -5.07
C ALA A 499 11.89 16.21 -6.09
N GLU A 500 12.21 16.55 -7.34
CA GLU A 500 11.25 16.58 -8.45
C GLU A 500 11.77 15.83 -9.67
N GLY A 501 10.84 15.15 -10.36
CA GLY A 501 11.12 14.46 -11.61
C GLY A 501 10.53 15.21 -12.80
N TYR A 502 11.29 15.37 -13.88
CA TYR A 502 10.84 16.01 -15.10
C TYR A 502 11.24 15.24 -16.36
N PRO A 503 10.47 15.35 -17.46
CA PRO A 503 11.01 15.01 -18.77
C PRO A 503 12.23 15.90 -19.05
N ALA A 504 13.39 15.31 -19.41
CA ALA A 504 14.65 16.04 -19.46
C ALA A 504 14.61 17.27 -20.40
N ALA A 505 13.78 17.26 -21.44
CA ALA A 505 13.61 18.41 -22.32
C ALA A 505 12.88 19.58 -21.64
N GLU A 506 11.91 19.27 -20.75
CA GLU A 506 11.09 20.27 -20.05
C GLU A 506 11.88 21.05 -19.00
N MET A 507 13.07 20.58 -18.63
CA MET A 507 13.99 21.31 -17.76
C MET A 507 14.20 22.76 -18.26
N LYS A 508 14.24 22.99 -19.60
CA LYS A 508 14.43 24.31 -20.22
C LYS A 508 13.28 25.28 -20.00
N HIS A 509 12.10 24.78 -19.65
CA HIS A 509 10.87 25.55 -19.54
C HIS A 509 10.53 25.94 -18.10
N GLY A 510 11.55 26.06 -17.26
CA GLY A 510 11.42 26.50 -15.84
C GLY A 510 12.48 25.91 -14.92
N PRO A 511 12.54 24.58 -14.71
CA PRO A 511 13.40 23.94 -13.72
C PRO A 511 14.91 24.26 -13.84
N ILE A 512 15.39 24.57 -15.03
CA ILE A 512 16.80 24.97 -15.27
C ILE A 512 17.21 26.22 -14.47
N ALA A 513 16.25 27.04 -14.06
CA ALA A 513 16.50 28.22 -13.23
C ALA A 513 16.97 27.87 -11.81
N LEU A 514 16.70 26.64 -11.35
CA LEU A 514 17.08 26.15 -10.03
C LEU A 514 18.51 25.58 -9.99
N ILE A 515 19.15 25.40 -11.15
CA ILE A 515 20.46 24.72 -11.22
C ILE A 515 21.58 25.68 -10.82
N ASP A 516 22.29 25.30 -9.77
CA ASP A 516 23.50 25.92 -9.25
C ASP A 516 24.54 24.86 -8.87
N ASP A 517 25.62 25.27 -8.21
CA ASP A 517 26.72 24.40 -7.77
C ASP A 517 26.38 23.49 -6.57
N ASN A 518 25.19 23.66 -5.96
CA ASN A 518 24.68 22.83 -4.86
C ASN A 518 23.49 21.94 -5.29
N MET A 519 23.10 21.96 -6.57
CA MET A 519 21.95 21.23 -7.08
C MET A 519 22.38 19.92 -7.74
N PRO A 520 22.20 18.74 -7.11
CA PRO A 520 22.37 17.46 -7.75
C PRO A 520 21.24 17.22 -8.77
N VAL A 521 21.63 16.78 -9.96
CA VAL A 521 20.75 16.43 -11.05
C VAL A 521 21.02 14.98 -11.46
N VAL A 522 20.05 14.10 -11.23
CA VAL A 522 20.10 12.69 -11.57
C VAL A 522 19.54 12.48 -12.97
N PHE A 523 20.34 11.96 -13.89
CA PHE A 523 19.94 11.62 -15.25
C PHE A 523 19.78 10.11 -15.42
N ILE A 524 18.62 9.69 -15.91
CA ILE A 524 18.38 8.32 -16.36
C ILE A 524 18.76 8.27 -17.84
N ALA A 525 19.94 7.70 -18.13
CA ALA A 525 20.64 7.85 -19.40
C ALA A 525 21.07 6.51 -20.03
N PRO A 526 20.10 5.59 -20.37
CA PRO A 526 20.44 4.37 -21.10
C PRO A 526 20.99 4.69 -22.50
N GLN A 527 21.76 3.75 -23.06
CA GLN A 527 22.27 3.84 -24.44
C GLN A 527 21.20 3.46 -25.47
N ASP A 528 20.13 4.24 -25.51
CA ASP A 528 19.04 4.12 -26.47
C ASP A 528 19.02 5.28 -27.49
N GLU A 529 17.98 5.37 -28.31
CA GLU A 529 17.79 6.43 -29.32
C GLU A 529 17.70 7.84 -28.72
N THR A 530 17.35 7.97 -27.46
CA THR A 530 17.23 9.27 -26.75
C THR A 530 18.56 9.73 -26.14
N PHE A 531 19.56 8.87 -26.06
CA PHE A 531 20.85 9.13 -25.41
C PHE A 531 21.56 10.41 -25.90
N PRO A 532 21.67 10.70 -27.23
CA PRO A 532 22.30 11.94 -27.67
C PRO A 532 21.59 13.20 -27.18
N LYS A 533 20.27 13.12 -26.97
CA LYS A 533 19.48 14.22 -26.44
C LYS A 533 19.64 14.40 -24.93
N ILE A 534 19.85 13.29 -24.21
CA ILE A 534 20.18 13.31 -22.78
C ILE A 534 21.56 13.92 -22.57
N LEU A 535 22.56 13.55 -23.37
CA LEU A 535 23.89 14.18 -23.31
C LEU A 535 23.84 15.70 -23.49
N ALA A 536 23.04 16.20 -24.44
CA ALA A 536 22.86 17.63 -24.60
C ALA A 536 22.24 18.29 -23.34
N ASN A 537 21.27 17.63 -22.69
CA ASN A 537 20.70 18.14 -21.44
C ASN A 537 21.72 18.09 -20.28
N ILE A 538 22.58 17.08 -20.22
CA ILE A 538 23.69 17.01 -19.25
C ILE A 538 24.65 18.19 -19.45
N GLN A 539 25.04 18.51 -20.71
CA GLN A 539 25.89 19.64 -21.03
C GLN A 539 25.27 20.98 -20.56
N GLU A 540 23.96 21.14 -20.71
CA GLU A 540 23.23 22.33 -20.25
C GLU A 540 23.29 22.51 -18.73
N VAL A 541 23.18 21.40 -17.97
CA VAL A 541 23.33 21.40 -16.50
C VAL A 541 24.78 21.71 -16.11
N LYS A 542 25.76 21.06 -16.74
CA LYS A 542 27.18 21.31 -16.49
C LYS A 542 27.60 22.74 -16.81
N ALA A 543 27.04 23.36 -17.84
CA ALA A 543 27.29 24.78 -18.16
C ALA A 543 26.86 25.73 -17.02
N ARG A 544 25.99 25.28 -16.12
CA ARG A 544 25.50 26.00 -14.92
C ARG A 544 26.12 25.48 -13.62
N LYS A 545 27.16 24.66 -13.72
CA LYS A 545 27.90 24.07 -12.61
C LYS A 545 27.11 23.06 -11.76
N GLY A 546 25.93 22.59 -12.21
CA GLY A 546 25.17 21.57 -11.49
C GLY A 546 25.96 20.28 -11.29
N ILE A 547 25.68 19.57 -10.20
CA ILE A 547 26.27 18.27 -9.88
C ILE A 547 25.51 17.21 -10.67
N VAL A 548 26.19 16.51 -11.57
CA VAL A 548 25.58 15.52 -12.47
C VAL A 548 25.83 14.10 -11.97
N ILE A 549 24.73 13.37 -11.70
CA ILE A 549 24.71 11.94 -11.39
C ILE A 549 24.03 11.22 -12.56
N SER A 550 24.75 10.38 -13.30
CA SER A 550 24.19 9.66 -14.46
C SER A 550 24.01 8.19 -14.17
N ILE A 551 22.82 7.64 -14.44
CA ILE A 551 22.52 6.20 -14.36
C ILE A 551 22.47 5.66 -15.79
N THR A 552 23.31 4.68 -16.13
CA THR A 552 23.44 4.17 -17.49
C THR A 552 23.81 2.67 -17.52
N ASP A 553 23.46 1.99 -18.61
CA ASP A 553 23.82 0.59 -18.87
C ASP A 553 25.12 0.44 -19.70
N LYS A 554 25.63 1.54 -20.25
CA LYS A 554 26.86 1.54 -21.06
C LYS A 554 27.51 2.92 -21.07
N PRO A 555 28.33 3.23 -20.08
CA PRO A 555 29.01 4.51 -20.02
C PRO A 555 30.02 4.65 -21.16
N ASN A 556 29.99 5.77 -21.85
CA ASN A 556 30.99 6.14 -22.84
C ASN A 556 31.92 7.25 -22.28
N ARG A 557 32.99 7.57 -23.03
CA ARG A 557 33.97 8.58 -22.62
C ARG A 557 33.34 9.97 -22.44
N GLU A 558 32.39 10.33 -23.30
CA GLU A 558 31.73 11.61 -23.25
C GLU A 558 30.85 11.75 -21.98
N LEU A 559 29.99 10.76 -21.70
CA LEU A 559 29.17 10.75 -20.49
C LEU A 559 30.05 10.85 -19.22
N LYS A 560 31.13 10.05 -19.17
CA LYS A 560 32.09 10.09 -18.04
C LYS A 560 32.77 11.44 -17.86
N SER A 561 32.99 12.19 -18.94
CA SER A 561 33.60 13.52 -18.85
C SER A 561 32.62 14.63 -18.43
N LEU A 562 31.32 14.40 -18.59
CA LEU A 562 30.26 15.35 -18.28
C LEU A 562 29.60 15.08 -16.92
N SER A 563 29.77 13.90 -16.34
CA SER A 563 29.13 13.49 -15.09
C SER A 563 30.14 13.54 -13.94
N ASP A 564 29.71 14.04 -12.78
CA ASP A 564 30.49 13.97 -11.55
C ASP A 564 30.48 12.54 -11.00
N TYR A 565 29.34 11.85 -11.17
CA TYR A 565 29.19 10.43 -10.80
C TYR A 565 28.48 9.66 -11.90
N VAL A 566 28.93 8.42 -12.15
CA VAL A 566 28.28 7.49 -13.09
C VAL A 566 27.95 6.20 -12.36
N LEU A 567 26.66 5.95 -12.18
CA LEU A 567 26.10 4.74 -11.61
C LEU A 567 25.76 3.77 -12.75
N GLU A 568 26.44 2.64 -12.80
CA GLU A 568 26.30 1.68 -13.90
C GLU A 568 25.32 0.58 -13.50
N VAL A 569 24.38 0.25 -14.40
CA VAL A 569 23.54 -0.95 -14.34
C VAL A 569 24.03 -1.95 -15.37
N PRO A 570 23.84 -3.25 -15.16
CA PRO A 570 24.13 -4.25 -16.20
C PRO A 570 23.37 -3.94 -17.48
N ARG A 571 24.02 -4.24 -18.63
CA ARG A 571 23.39 -4.01 -19.92
C ARG A 571 22.18 -4.94 -20.11
N THR A 572 21.01 -4.34 -20.31
CA THR A 572 19.76 -5.06 -20.44
C THR A 572 18.90 -4.53 -21.61
N HIS A 573 17.73 -5.12 -21.83
CA HIS A 573 16.77 -4.63 -22.81
C HIS A 573 16.17 -3.29 -22.37
N GLN A 574 15.96 -2.36 -23.31
CA GLN A 574 15.44 -1.02 -23.00
C GLN A 574 14.12 -1.00 -22.19
N HIS A 575 13.28 -2.03 -22.31
CA HIS A 575 12.03 -2.17 -21.56
C HIS A 575 12.20 -2.89 -20.20
N VAL A 576 13.38 -3.41 -19.90
CA VAL A 576 13.77 -3.95 -18.59
C VAL A 576 14.60 -2.93 -17.81
N PHE A 577 15.25 -2.00 -18.49
CA PHE A 577 16.05 -0.94 -17.86
C PHE A 577 15.30 -0.11 -16.80
N PRO A 578 13.99 0.20 -16.93
CA PRO A 578 13.23 0.83 -15.84
C PRO A 578 13.25 0.06 -14.52
N ILE A 579 13.28 -1.29 -14.57
CA ILE A 579 13.35 -2.14 -13.37
C ILE A 579 14.72 -1.98 -12.71
N THR A 580 15.80 -2.17 -13.46
CA THR A 580 17.15 -2.16 -12.92
C THR A 580 17.61 -0.78 -12.45
N SER A 581 17.28 0.27 -13.20
CA SER A 581 17.63 1.65 -12.84
C SER A 581 16.88 2.15 -11.59
N SER A 582 15.65 1.68 -11.36
CA SER A 582 14.88 2.04 -10.16
C SER A 582 15.53 1.52 -8.87
N ILE A 583 16.18 0.37 -8.91
CA ILE A 583 16.86 -0.20 -7.73
C ILE A 583 18.03 0.68 -7.29
N ILE A 584 18.81 1.23 -8.24
CA ILE A 584 19.86 2.21 -7.93
C ILE A 584 19.25 3.45 -7.25
N LEU A 585 18.11 3.95 -7.76
CA LEU A 585 17.45 5.13 -7.18
C LEU A 585 16.92 4.86 -5.77
N GLN A 586 16.39 3.66 -5.53
CA GLN A 586 15.95 3.23 -4.20
C GLN A 586 17.12 3.15 -3.22
N LEU A 587 18.26 2.58 -3.63
CA LEU A 587 19.48 2.52 -2.82
C LEU A 587 20.04 3.92 -2.54
N LEU A 588 20.07 4.82 -3.53
CA LEU A 588 20.54 6.18 -3.34
C LEU A 588 19.66 6.95 -2.33
N ALA A 589 18.34 6.84 -2.46
CA ALA A 589 17.40 7.45 -1.52
C ALA A 589 17.58 6.86 -0.10
N TYR A 590 17.72 5.53 0.02
CA TYR A 590 17.95 4.85 1.28
C TYR A 590 19.24 5.33 1.96
N GLU A 591 20.37 5.35 1.26
CA GLU A 591 21.65 5.76 1.82
C GLU A 591 21.66 7.25 2.23
N LEU A 592 21.02 8.13 1.45
CA LEU A 592 20.83 9.53 1.81
C LEU A 592 20.01 9.66 3.11
N ALA A 593 18.93 8.93 3.25
CA ALA A 593 18.09 8.95 4.45
C ALA A 593 18.83 8.42 5.69
N VAL A 594 19.60 7.33 5.57
CA VAL A 594 20.45 6.79 6.64
C VAL A 594 21.48 7.84 7.10
N LEU A 595 22.20 8.46 6.16
CA LEU A 595 23.23 9.44 6.45
C LEU A 595 22.66 10.74 7.08
N ARG A 596 21.41 11.07 6.79
CA ARG A 596 20.68 12.20 7.40
C ARG A 596 20.02 11.84 8.74
N GLY A 597 20.08 10.58 9.17
CA GLY A 597 19.45 10.11 10.42
C GLY A 597 17.93 10.15 10.38
N CYS A 598 17.32 9.96 9.21
CA CYS A 598 15.88 9.97 9.04
C CYS A 598 15.24 8.63 9.44
N GLU A 599 13.97 8.66 9.84
CA GLU A 599 13.13 7.46 10.01
C GLU A 599 12.76 6.90 8.63
N ILE A 600 13.24 5.70 8.29
CA ILE A 600 13.15 5.13 6.95
C ILE A 600 11.88 4.31 6.75
N ASP A 601 11.61 3.38 7.68
CA ASP A 601 10.48 2.46 7.54
C ASP A 601 9.13 3.13 7.84
N GLN A 602 9.15 4.16 8.67
CA GLN A 602 7.98 4.92 9.14
C GLN A 602 8.25 6.44 9.03
N PRO A 603 8.41 6.97 7.83
CA PRO A 603 8.68 8.40 7.65
C PRO A 603 7.47 9.23 8.08
N ARG A 604 7.75 10.36 8.74
CA ARG A 604 6.70 11.26 9.27
C ARG A 604 5.65 11.61 8.22
N ASN A 605 4.38 11.72 8.63
CA ASN A 605 3.25 12.15 7.80
C ASN A 605 2.93 11.22 6.62
N LEU A 606 3.40 9.97 6.62
CA LEU A 606 3.10 9.00 5.59
C LEU A 606 2.55 7.71 6.18
N ALA A 607 1.62 7.09 5.47
CA ALA A 607 1.10 5.77 5.76
C ALA A 607 1.32 4.83 4.57
N LYS A 608 1.51 3.53 4.83
CA LYS A 608 1.78 2.52 3.78
C LYS A 608 0.68 2.44 2.73
N SER A 609 -0.56 2.63 3.12
CA SER A 609 -1.72 2.56 2.22
C SER A 609 -2.82 3.49 2.73
N VAL A 610 -3.50 4.19 1.81
CA VAL A 610 -4.58 5.13 2.13
C VAL A 610 -5.90 4.45 1.77
N THR A 611 -6.67 4.07 2.81
CA THR A 611 -7.96 3.35 2.68
C THR A 611 -9.17 4.22 2.97
N VAL A 612 -8.96 5.49 3.22
CA VAL A 612 -9.98 6.53 3.42
C VAL A 612 -9.65 7.72 2.55
N GLU A 613 -10.67 8.50 2.23
CA GLU A 613 -10.52 9.76 1.52
C GLU A 613 -10.33 10.92 2.47
#